data_834fe2658e305071b29fbc68cc81d354
#
_entry.id   834fe2658e305071b29fbc68cc81d354
#
_cell.length_a   1.000
_cell.length_b   1.000
_cell.length_c   1.000
_cell.angle_alpha   90.00
_cell.angle_beta   90.00
_cell.angle_gamma   90.00
#
_symmetry.space_group_name_H-M   'P 1'
#
loop_
_entity.id
_entity.type
_entity.pdbx_description
1 polymer ?
#
loop_
_entity_poly.entity_id
_entity_poly.type
_entity_poly.pdbx_seq_one_letter_code
_entity_poly.pdbx_strand_id
1 'polypeptide(L)'
;MDQDGNSNHGLVFNRAFEVNEHSDDSISFGYKFGSDESYPFPIDLKITYQLFDSGLRVSAIATNNGQAAPFGVGFHPYFLVGEHFKASANFSKQTLVDEKMIPISDKHVNGFVYEGGNLDDCFTGDGQLNLETEKFNVTISLEKGFEYLLLS
;
A
#
# COMPACT_ATOMS: atom_id res chain seq x y z
N MET A 1 -5.36 16.08 8.56
CA MET A 1 -6.55 15.38 9.10
C MET A 1 -7.70 15.68 8.18
N ASP A 2 -8.52 14.69 7.89
CA ASP A 2 -9.78 14.86 7.19
C ASP A 2 -10.85 15.53 8.09
N GLN A 3 -12.09 15.66 7.57
CA GLN A 3 -13.19 16.30 8.30
C GLN A 3 -13.62 15.50 9.55
N ASP A 4 -13.33 14.21 9.59
CA ASP A 4 -13.65 13.32 10.70
C ASP A 4 -12.50 13.15 11.72
N GLY A 5 -11.38 13.86 11.49
CA GLY A 5 -10.21 13.84 12.38
C GLY A 5 -9.24 12.69 12.12
N ASN A 6 -9.40 11.93 11.03
CA ASN A 6 -8.49 10.86 10.67
C ASN A 6 -7.22 11.41 10.01
N SER A 7 -6.11 10.70 10.17
CA SER A 7 -4.87 11.01 9.47
C SER A 7 -4.95 10.50 8.02
N ASN A 8 -5.07 11.40 7.07
CA ASN A 8 -5.01 11.05 5.67
C ASN A 8 -3.55 10.83 5.23
N HIS A 9 -3.24 9.70 4.59
CA HIS A 9 -1.90 9.26 4.15
C HIS A 9 -0.84 9.09 5.27
N GLY A 10 -1.25 9.01 6.53
CA GLY A 10 -0.37 8.71 7.66
C GLY A 10 0.59 9.83 8.03
N LEU A 11 1.70 9.46 8.67
CA LEU A 11 2.62 10.41 9.32
C LEU A 11 3.83 10.79 8.45
N VAL A 12 4.15 10.01 7.43
CA VAL A 12 5.41 10.14 6.66
C VAL A 12 5.23 10.53 5.20
N PHE A 13 4.00 10.74 4.73
CA PHE A 13 3.71 11.05 3.32
C PHE A 13 4.44 12.30 2.80
N ASN A 14 4.76 13.26 3.67
CA ASN A 14 5.45 14.51 3.34
C ASN A 14 6.79 14.68 4.07
N ARG A 15 7.39 13.59 4.55
CA ARG A 15 8.67 13.61 5.24
C ARG A 15 9.81 13.27 4.27
N ALA A 16 10.95 13.91 4.48
CA ALA A 16 12.17 13.55 3.77
C ALA A 16 12.76 12.27 4.37
N PHE A 17 13.09 11.31 3.51
CA PHE A 17 13.81 10.10 3.88
C PHE A 17 15.28 10.25 3.52
N GLU A 18 16.17 9.67 4.29
CA GLU A 18 17.58 9.59 4.00
C GLU A 18 17.89 8.42 3.09
N VAL A 19 18.78 8.59 2.12
CA VAL A 19 19.28 7.47 1.31
C VAL A 19 20.27 6.67 2.16
N ASN A 20 19.97 5.38 2.37
CA ASN A 20 20.83 4.48 3.13
C ASN A 20 21.82 3.74 2.24
N GLU A 21 21.31 3.12 1.17
CA GLU A 21 22.08 2.29 0.25
C GLU A 21 21.60 2.53 -1.18
N HIS A 22 22.52 2.45 -2.13
CA HIS A 22 22.23 2.61 -3.55
C HIS A 22 23.15 1.73 -4.39
N SER A 23 22.58 1.01 -5.34
CA SER A 23 23.28 0.24 -6.38
C SER A 23 22.61 0.49 -7.74
N ASP A 24 23.04 -0.21 -8.80
CA ASP A 24 22.46 -0.04 -10.13
C ASP A 24 21.00 -0.50 -10.21
N ASP A 25 20.61 -1.44 -9.36
CA ASP A 25 19.30 -2.10 -9.37
C ASP A 25 18.50 -1.93 -8.08
N SER A 26 19.08 -1.29 -7.06
CA SER A 26 18.43 -1.15 -5.75
C SER A 26 18.71 0.19 -5.10
N ILE A 27 17.70 0.73 -4.42
CA ILE A 27 17.86 1.88 -3.53
C ILE A 27 17.06 1.67 -2.26
N SER A 28 17.63 2.06 -1.13
CA SER A 28 16.92 2.04 0.14
C SER A 28 16.93 3.40 0.82
N PHE A 29 15.81 3.70 1.47
CA PHE A 29 15.57 4.93 2.20
C PHE A 29 15.25 4.62 3.65
N GLY A 30 15.73 5.46 4.56
CA GLY A 30 15.46 5.37 5.99
C GLY A 30 14.70 6.57 6.52
N TYR A 31 13.81 6.31 7.47
CA TYR A 31 13.18 7.34 8.29
C TYR A 31 13.12 6.88 9.73
N LYS A 32 13.50 7.75 10.66
CA LYS A 32 13.42 7.48 12.10
C LYS A 32 12.29 8.29 12.70
N PHE A 33 11.32 7.58 13.26
CA PHE A 33 10.33 8.21 14.11
C PHE A 33 11.00 8.63 15.41
N GLY A 34 10.86 9.89 15.74
CA GLY A 34 11.30 10.44 17.01
C GLY A 34 10.19 10.41 18.05
N SER A 35 10.38 11.17 19.11
CA SER A 35 9.37 11.43 20.14
C SER A 35 8.40 12.55 19.70
N ASP A 36 7.66 12.33 18.62
CA ASP A 36 6.55 13.20 18.25
C ASP A 36 5.38 12.94 19.22
N GLU A 37 4.73 13.98 19.69
CA GLU A 37 3.57 13.85 20.61
C GLU A 37 2.43 13.03 19.98
N SER A 38 2.29 13.09 18.67
CA SER A 38 1.26 12.35 17.93
C SER A 38 1.60 10.87 17.73
N TYR A 39 2.90 10.49 17.76
CA TYR A 39 3.36 9.12 17.63
C TYR A 39 4.65 8.91 18.43
N PRO A 40 4.55 8.68 19.74
CA PRO A 40 5.70 8.66 20.65
C PRO A 40 6.42 7.30 20.68
N PHE A 41 6.57 6.65 19.55
CA PHE A 41 7.20 5.33 19.42
C PHE A 41 8.47 5.40 18.59
N PRO A 42 9.62 4.93 19.12
CA PRO A 42 10.90 4.95 18.41
C PRO A 42 10.94 3.80 17.39
N ILE A 43 10.53 4.08 16.17
CA ILE A 43 10.54 3.12 15.06
C ILE A 43 11.52 3.60 13.99
N ASP A 44 12.40 2.71 13.55
CA ASP A 44 13.22 2.90 12.37
C ASP A 44 12.53 2.23 11.17
N LEU A 45 12.18 3.01 10.16
CA LEU A 45 11.54 2.55 8.93
C LEU A 45 12.57 2.53 7.79
N LYS A 46 12.74 1.38 7.15
CA LYS A 46 13.53 1.24 5.92
C LYS A 46 12.61 0.81 4.78
N ILE A 47 12.62 1.59 3.68
CA ILE A 47 11.93 1.27 2.43
C ILE A 47 12.99 0.93 1.40
N THR A 48 12.81 -0.19 0.69
CA THR A 48 13.73 -0.63 -0.37
C THR A 48 12.98 -0.83 -1.66
N TYR A 49 13.48 -0.26 -2.74
CA TYR A 49 13.08 -0.50 -4.12
C TYR A 49 14.14 -1.35 -4.78
N GLN A 50 13.74 -2.49 -5.33
CA GLN A 50 14.62 -3.44 -6.02
C GLN A 50 14.08 -3.74 -7.40
N LEU A 51 14.88 -3.46 -8.42
CA LEU A 51 14.59 -3.81 -9.81
C LEU A 51 14.99 -5.25 -10.11
N PHE A 52 14.19 -5.90 -10.93
CA PHE A 52 14.46 -7.21 -11.53
C PHE A 52 14.19 -7.12 -13.03
N ASP A 53 14.60 -8.11 -13.79
CA ASP A 53 14.37 -8.14 -15.24
C ASP A 53 12.89 -8.02 -15.61
N SER A 54 11.99 -8.48 -14.75
CA SER A 54 10.55 -8.53 -15.01
C SER A 54 9.72 -7.63 -14.10
N GLY A 55 10.32 -6.81 -13.25
CA GLY A 55 9.52 -6.00 -12.34
C GLY A 55 10.26 -5.25 -11.26
N LEU A 56 9.50 -4.69 -10.37
CA LEU A 56 9.93 -3.92 -9.22
C LEU A 56 9.36 -4.54 -7.93
N ARG A 57 10.22 -4.78 -6.96
CA ARG A 57 9.80 -5.08 -5.59
C ARG A 57 9.97 -3.85 -4.73
N VAL A 58 8.92 -3.51 -3.97
CA VAL A 58 8.98 -2.50 -2.93
C VAL A 58 8.76 -3.18 -1.59
N SER A 59 9.68 -3.00 -0.65
CA SER A 59 9.60 -3.62 0.67
C SER A 59 9.76 -2.58 1.79
N ALA A 60 9.13 -2.85 2.92
CA ALA A 60 9.21 -2.06 4.13
C ALA A 60 9.67 -2.92 5.30
N ILE A 61 10.62 -2.42 6.07
CA ILE A 61 11.05 -3.00 7.34
C ILE A 61 10.89 -1.93 8.40
N ALA A 62 10.08 -2.23 9.42
CA ALA A 62 9.94 -1.38 10.59
C ALA A 62 10.59 -2.08 11.79
N THR A 63 11.54 -1.42 12.43
CA THR A 63 12.20 -1.90 13.64
C THR A 63 11.72 -1.07 14.82
N ASN A 64 11.03 -1.73 15.74
CA ASN A 64 10.58 -1.08 16.97
C ASN A 64 11.71 -1.14 18.03
N ASN A 65 12.19 0.01 18.44
CA ASN A 65 13.27 0.17 19.41
C ASN A 65 12.75 0.49 20.83
N GLY A 66 11.45 0.34 21.06
CA GLY A 66 10.81 0.69 22.32
C GLY A 66 9.72 -0.28 22.76
N GLN A 67 8.72 0.25 23.44
CA GLN A 67 7.54 -0.50 23.87
C GLN A 67 6.64 -0.87 22.67
N ALA A 68 5.68 -1.78 22.89
CA ALA A 68 4.70 -2.14 21.88
C ALA A 68 4.01 -0.90 21.28
N ALA A 69 3.95 -0.84 19.96
CA ALA A 69 3.43 0.30 19.21
C ALA A 69 2.45 -0.18 18.13
N PRO A 70 1.35 0.55 17.91
CA PRO A 70 0.52 0.33 16.72
C PRO A 70 1.32 0.74 15.49
N PHE A 71 1.36 -0.11 14.46
CA PHE A 71 2.08 0.20 13.24
C PHE A 71 1.32 -0.33 12.02
N GLY A 72 1.27 0.49 10.98
CA GLY A 72 0.77 0.12 9.67
C GLY A 72 1.54 0.90 8.60
N VAL A 73 1.75 0.29 7.45
CA VAL A 73 2.38 0.92 6.30
C VAL A 73 1.63 0.54 5.03
N GLY A 74 1.45 1.51 4.14
CA GLY A 74 0.87 1.31 2.81
C GLY A 74 1.66 2.09 1.78
N PHE A 75 1.70 1.56 0.55
CA PHE A 75 2.21 2.25 -0.63
C PHE A 75 1.03 2.73 -1.46
N HIS A 76 1.18 3.88 -2.10
CA HIS A 76 0.13 4.49 -2.92
C HIS A 76 0.62 4.69 -4.36
N PRO A 77 0.84 3.61 -5.13
CA PRO A 77 1.28 3.72 -6.51
C PRO A 77 0.15 4.21 -7.41
N TYR A 78 0.49 5.00 -8.41
CA TYR A 78 -0.39 5.41 -9.50
C TYR A 78 0.06 4.79 -10.81
N PHE A 79 -0.89 4.30 -11.59
CA PHE A 79 -0.66 3.72 -12.91
C PHE A 79 -1.35 4.54 -13.97
N LEU A 80 -0.62 4.92 -15.01
CA LEU A 80 -1.19 5.63 -16.16
C LEU A 80 -1.83 4.60 -17.11
N VAL A 81 -3.07 4.24 -16.86
CA VAL A 81 -3.78 3.18 -17.57
C VAL A 81 -4.40 3.59 -18.91
N GLY A 82 -4.54 4.90 -19.18
CA GLY A 82 -5.20 5.41 -20.38
C GLY A 82 -6.74 5.31 -20.32
N GLU A 83 -7.39 5.47 -21.48
CA GLU A 83 -8.85 5.41 -21.56
C GLU A 83 -9.39 3.98 -21.61
N HIS A 84 -8.61 3.04 -22.17
CA HIS A 84 -8.98 1.65 -22.31
C HIS A 84 -8.03 0.75 -21.52
N PHE A 85 -8.53 0.24 -20.42
CA PHE A 85 -7.80 -0.72 -19.60
C PHE A 85 -8.77 -1.75 -19.00
N LYS A 86 -8.19 -2.86 -18.54
CA LYS A 86 -8.89 -3.85 -17.74
C LYS A 86 -8.15 -4.01 -16.42
N ALA A 87 -8.91 -4.09 -15.34
CA ALA A 87 -8.39 -4.45 -14.04
C ALA A 87 -9.16 -5.66 -13.52
N SER A 88 -8.44 -6.65 -13.06
CA SER A 88 -9.04 -7.85 -12.46
C SER A 88 -8.18 -8.35 -11.30
N ALA A 89 -8.83 -8.87 -10.28
CA ALA A 89 -8.16 -9.41 -9.12
C ALA A 89 -8.82 -10.70 -8.64
N ASN A 90 -8.05 -11.58 -8.03
CA ASN A 90 -8.52 -12.87 -7.53
C ASN A 90 -8.62 -12.93 -5.99
N PHE A 91 -8.79 -11.80 -5.34
CA PHE A 91 -9.01 -11.72 -3.90
C PHE A 91 -10.29 -12.45 -3.48
N SER A 92 -10.25 -13.06 -2.31
CA SER A 92 -11.37 -13.84 -1.77
C SER A 92 -12.31 -13.04 -0.88
N LYS A 93 -11.91 -11.84 -0.46
CA LYS A 93 -12.67 -11.00 0.44
C LYS A 93 -12.63 -9.54 0.02
N GLN A 94 -13.73 -8.85 0.26
CA GLN A 94 -13.84 -7.40 0.19
C GLN A 94 -14.17 -6.88 1.58
N THR A 95 -13.42 -5.91 2.05
CA THR A 95 -13.66 -5.24 3.32
C THR A 95 -14.79 -4.23 3.16
N LEU A 96 -15.81 -4.35 4.00
CA LEU A 96 -16.92 -3.40 4.07
C LEU A 96 -16.58 -2.32 5.09
N VAL A 97 -16.92 -1.08 4.77
CA VAL A 97 -16.69 0.08 5.61
C VAL A 97 -18.00 0.76 6.00
N ASP A 98 -18.00 1.51 7.08
CA ASP A 98 -19.10 2.39 7.46
C ASP A 98 -19.06 3.75 6.70
N GLU A 99 -19.95 4.65 7.05
CA GLU A 99 -20.06 5.99 6.47
C GLU A 99 -18.80 6.86 6.67
N LYS A 100 -17.91 6.47 7.58
CA LYS A 100 -16.62 7.13 7.88
C LYS A 100 -15.43 6.41 7.31
N MET A 101 -15.66 5.44 6.43
CA MET A 101 -14.63 4.58 5.84
C MET A 101 -13.89 3.71 6.87
N ILE A 102 -14.52 3.43 8.02
CA ILE A 102 -13.97 2.54 9.02
C ILE A 102 -14.36 1.09 8.71
N PRO A 103 -13.41 0.15 8.66
CA PRO A 103 -13.70 -1.26 8.44
C PRO A 103 -14.65 -1.84 9.50
N ILE A 104 -15.73 -2.48 9.05
CA ILE A 104 -16.75 -3.10 9.93
C ILE A 104 -16.84 -4.61 9.79
N SER A 105 -16.60 -5.14 8.61
CA SER A 105 -16.64 -6.58 8.34
C SER A 105 -16.04 -6.90 6.99
N ASP A 106 -15.85 -8.19 6.72
CA ASP A 106 -15.49 -8.70 5.39
C ASP A 106 -16.64 -9.47 4.79
N LYS A 107 -16.85 -9.37 3.48
CA LYS A 107 -17.69 -10.26 2.71
C LYS A 107 -16.87 -11.14 1.78
N HIS A 108 -17.30 -12.37 1.57
CA HIS A 108 -16.69 -13.26 0.59
C HIS A 108 -17.01 -12.79 -0.84
N VAL A 109 -15.98 -12.78 -1.70
CA VAL A 109 -16.10 -12.47 -3.13
C VAL A 109 -15.36 -13.53 -3.95
N ASN A 110 -15.73 -13.70 -5.22
CA ASN A 110 -15.05 -14.57 -6.16
C ASN A 110 -14.21 -13.78 -7.15
N GLY A 111 -13.28 -12.99 -6.60
CA GLY A 111 -12.48 -12.06 -7.38
C GLY A 111 -13.20 -10.74 -7.66
N PHE A 112 -12.54 -9.91 -8.47
CA PHE A 112 -13.00 -8.59 -8.89
C PHE A 112 -12.67 -8.40 -10.36
N VAL A 113 -13.59 -7.80 -11.10
CA VAL A 113 -13.38 -7.31 -12.47
C VAL A 113 -13.92 -5.89 -12.54
N TYR A 114 -13.09 -4.97 -12.98
CA TYR A 114 -13.51 -3.59 -13.19
C TYR A 114 -14.34 -3.47 -14.46
N GLU A 115 -15.56 -3.00 -14.30
CA GLU A 115 -16.54 -2.82 -15.38
C GLU A 115 -16.81 -1.32 -15.67
N GLY A 116 -16.05 -0.42 -15.07
CA GLY A 116 -16.21 1.03 -15.18
C GLY A 116 -16.91 1.65 -13.96
N GLY A 117 -16.83 2.98 -13.86
CA GLY A 117 -17.39 3.76 -12.76
C GLY A 117 -16.38 4.12 -11.68
N ASN A 118 -16.86 4.68 -10.58
CA ASN A 118 -16.01 5.00 -9.44
C ASN A 118 -15.64 3.71 -8.70
N LEU A 119 -14.39 3.64 -8.28
CA LEU A 119 -13.83 2.54 -7.52
C LEU A 119 -13.25 3.12 -6.23
N ASP A 120 -13.59 2.53 -5.11
CA ASP A 120 -13.02 2.83 -3.79
C ASP A 120 -13.27 1.62 -2.90
N ASP A 121 -12.65 0.50 -3.29
CA ASP A 121 -12.87 -0.81 -2.71
C ASP A 121 -11.59 -1.37 -2.11
N CYS A 122 -11.69 -1.92 -0.91
CA CYS A 122 -10.61 -2.60 -0.22
C CYS A 122 -10.79 -4.12 -0.31
N PHE A 123 -9.76 -4.81 -0.77
CA PHE A 123 -9.73 -6.27 -0.88
C PHE A 123 -8.67 -6.84 0.05
N THR A 124 -8.89 -8.07 0.51
CA THR A 124 -7.96 -8.80 1.38
C THR A 124 -7.92 -10.29 1.05
N GLY A 125 -6.85 -10.94 1.49
CA GLY A 125 -6.55 -12.35 1.25
C GLY A 125 -5.41 -12.53 0.27
N ASP A 126 -5.11 -13.79 -0.04
CA ASP A 126 -4.08 -14.17 -1.01
C ASP A 126 -4.58 -13.87 -2.42
N GLY A 127 -4.08 -12.81 -3.01
CA GLY A 127 -4.54 -12.37 -4.32
C GLY A 127 -3.53 -11.53 -5.07
N GLN A 128 -3.85 -11.32 -6.34
CA GLN A 128 -3.10 -10.49 -7.26
C GLN A 128 -4.06 -9.57 -8.02
N LEU A 129 -3.62 -8.36 -8.29
CA LEU A 129 -4.28 -7.45 -9.21
C LEU A 129 -3.55 -7.50 -10.56
N ASN A 130 -4.30 -7.72 -11.63
CA ASN A 130 -3.81 -7.63 -12.99
C ASN A 130 -4.38 -6.37 -13.66
N LEU A 131 -3.49 -5.55 -14.22
CA LEU A 131 -3.81 -4.40 -15.05
C LEU A 131 -3.36 -4.69 -16.47
N GLU A 132 -4.29 -4.66 -17.41
CA GLU A 132 -4.04 -4.78 -18.84
C GLU A 132 -4.34 -3.43 -19.50
N THR A 133 -3.38 -2.86 -20.17
CA THR A 133 -3.51 -1.58 -20.88
C THR A 133 -3.06 -1.73 -22.32
N GLU A 134 -3.26 -0.71 -23.13
CA GLU A 134 -2.74 -0.70 -24.51
C GLU A 134 -1.21 -0.71 -24.61
N LYS A 135 -0.52 -0.30 -23.54
CA LYS A 135 0.95 -0.10 -23.55
C LYS A 135 1.71 -1.12 -22.70
N PHE A 136 1.09 -1.64 -21.65
CA PHE A 136 1.74 -2.55 -20.72
C PHE A 136 0.71 -3.43 -19.98
N ASN A 137 1.20 -4.54 -19.47
CA ASN A 137 0.48 -5.39 -18.52
C ASN A 137 1.29 -5.42 -17.22
N VAL A 138 0.61 -5.27 -16.09
CA VAL A 138 1.21 -5.33 -14.76
C VAL A 138 0.44 -6.28 -13.89
N THR A 139 1.15 -7.15 -13.18
CA THR A 139 0.60 -7.93 -12.08
C THR A 139 1.16 -7.39 -10.77
N ILE A 140 0.28 -6.99 -9.87
CA ILE A 140 0.64 -6.52 -8.53
C ILE A 140 0.33 -7.66 -7.55
N SER A 141 1.37 -8.15 -6.88
CA SER A 141 1.26 -9.20 -5.88
C SER A 141 1.54 -8.63 -4.50
N LEU A 142 0.71 -8.97 -3.54
CA LEU A 142 0.96 -8.68 -2.14
C LEU A 142 1.82 -9.81 -1.55
N GLU A 143 2.92 -9.44 -0.90
CA GLU A 143 3.77 -10.38 -0.19
C GLU A 143 3.57 -10.23 1.33
N LYS A 144 4.22 -11.08 2.09
CA LYS A 144 4.10 -11.15 3.56
C LYS A 144 4.08 -9.77 4.24
N GLY A 145 3.05 -9.52 5.02
CA GLY A 145 2.83 -8.28 5.77
C GLY A 145 1.96 -7.25 5.05
N PHE A 146 1.70 -7.43 3.75
CA PHE A 146 0.72 -6.65 3.00
C PHE A 146 -0.49 -7.54 2.70
N GLU A 147 -1.57 -7.32 3.44
CA GLU A 147 -2.77 -8.17 3.40
C GLU A 147 -3.94 -7.47 2.72
N TYR A 148 -3.83 -6.17 2.46
CA TYR A 148 -4.89 -5.33 1.94
C TYR A 148 -4.47 -4.65 0.65
N LEU A 149 -5.37 -4.60 -0.32
CA LEU A 149 -5.27 -3.81 -1.54
C LEU A 149 -6.48 -2.88 -1.63
N LEU A 150 -6.24 -1.59 -1.60
CA LEU A 150 -7.23 -0.55 -1.88
C LEU A 150 -7.12 -0.14 -3.34
N LEU A 151 -8.24 -0.12 -4.03
CA LEU A 151 -8.38 0.36 -5.41
C LEU A 151 -9.27 1.60 -5.42
N SER A 152 -8.72 2.71 -5.90
CA SER A 152 -9.43 4.00 -5.98
C SER A 152 -9.07 4.75 -7.26
#